data_dbc04e93c16faa52c9d3a3067de6166f
#
_entry.id   dbc04e93c16faa52c9d3a3067de6166f
#
_cell.length_a   1.000
_cell.length_b   1.000
_cell.length_c   1.000
_cell.angle_alpha   90.00
_cell.angle_beta   90.00
_cell.angle_gamma   90.00
#
_symmetry.space_group_name_H-M   'P 1'
#
loop_
_entity.id
_entity.type
_entity.pdbx_description
1 polymer ?
#
loop_
_entity_poly.entity_id
_entity_poly.type
_entity_poly.pdbx_seq_one_letter_code
_entity_poly.pdbx_strand_id
1 'polypeptide(L)'
;LKWWLVSPVPLDTPPLVASGLVSGVASSEVGAVLDISDARCWITLTGPRAATLLAHSLPIDVRPTAFADDAVVSSAIHHVGVTLWRADDGFNLMVPRSYAASIWQLLFGLAQQYGVKVR
;
A
#
# COMPACT_ATOMS: atom_id res chain seq x y z
N LEU A 1 15.63 10.37 6.90
CA LEU A 1 14.29 10.59 6.34
C LEU A 1 14.13 9.78 5.06
N LYS A 2 13.05 9.07 4.95
CA LYS A 2 12.77 8.17 3.82
C LYS A 2 11.42 8.52 3.21
N TRP A 3 11.40 8.64 1.89
CA TRP A 3 10.20 8.87 1.11
C TRP A 3 9.92 7.68 0.20
N TRP A 4 8.66 7.40 -0.04
CA TRP A 4 8.24 6.40 -1.01
C TRP A 4 7.51 7.09 -2.15
N LEU A 5 7.99 6.86 -3.37
CA LEU A 5 7.25 7.17 -4.57
C LEU A 5 6.51 5.90 -5.01
N VAL A 6 5.19 5.95 -4.98
CA VAL A 6 4.33 4.85 -5.42
C VAL A 6 3.69 5.24 -6.75
N SER A 7 3.87 4.41 -7.75
CA SER A 7 3.35 4.66 -9.09
C SER A 7 2.64 3.42 -9.63
N PRO A 8 1.48 3.59 -10.28
CA PRO A 8 0.79 2.49 -10.96
C PRO A 8 1.48 2.06 -12.27
N VAL A 9 2.50 2.81 -12.70
CA VAL A 9 3.26 2.55 -13.93
C VAL A 9 4.75 2.46 -13.59
N PRO A 10 5.55 1.74 -14.41
CA PRO A 10 7.00 1.64 -14.22
C PRO A 10 7.70 2.99 -14.19
N LEU A 11 8.81 3.09 -13.45
CA LEU A 11 9.56 4.35 -13.29
C LEU A 11 10.19 4.87 -14.59
N ASP A 12 10.42 4.02 -15.56
CA ASP A 12 10.93 4.37 -16.90
C ASP A 12 9.84 4.86 -17.85
N THR A 13 8.60 4.93 -17.41
CA THR A 13 7.48 5.46 -18.19
C THR A 13 7.71 6.94 -18.51
N PRO A 14 7.50 7.38 -19.77
CA PRO A 14 7.80 8.74 -20.20
C PRO A 14 7.28 9.86 -19.28
N PRO A 15 6.04 9.84 -18.75
CA PRO A 15 5.58 10.88 -17.83
C PRO A 15 6.40 11.01 -16.55
N LEU A 16 6.86 9.90 -15.99
CA LEU A 16 7.68 9.91 -14.77
C LEU A 16 9.11 10.34 -15.06
N VAL A 17 9.69 9.89 -16.17
CA VAL A 17 11.01 10.34 -16.61
C VAL A 17 10.99 11.84 -16.88
N ALA A 18 9.96 12.34 -17.57
CA ALA A 18 9.80 13.75 -17.88
C ALA A 18 9.60 14.64 -16.65
N SER A 19 9.09 14.09 -15.54
CA SER A 19 8.96 14.85 -14.29
C SER A 19 10.29 15.29 -13.69
N GLY A 20 11.38 14.62 -14.02
CA GLY A 20 12.71 14.89 -13.49
C GLY A 20 12.86 14.55 -12.00
N LEU A 21 11.84 14.01 -11.35
CA LEU A 21 11.85 13.74 -9.90
C LEU A 21 12.98 12.76 -9.52
N VAL A 22 13.01 11.61 -10.20
CA VAL A 22 13.99 10.56 -9.91
C VAL A 22 15.42 11.03 -10.21
N SER A 23 15.63 11.67 -11.36
CA SER A 23 16.95 12.18 -11.75
C SER A 23 17.39 13.35 -10.87
N GLY A 24 16.46 14.23 -10.45
CA GLY A 24 16.74 15.33 -9.55
C GLY A 24 17.23 14.86 -8.18
N VAL A 25 16.58 13.86 -7.60
CA VAL A 25 17.02 13.29 -6.31
C VAL A 25 18.36 12.57 -6.47
N ALA A 26 18.52 11.77 -7.51
CA ALA A 26 19.74 11.00 -7.75
C ALA A 26 20.98 11.89 -7.96
N SER A 27 20.79 13.10 -8.52
CA SER A 27 21.89 14.04 -8.77
C SER A 27 22.19 14.99 -7.61
N SER A 28 21.39 14.96 -6.53
CA SER A 28 21.45 15.97 -5.47
C SER A 28 22.58 15.79 -4.47
N GLU A 29 23.36 14.72 -4.52
CA GLU A 29 24.41 14.34 -3.55
C GLU A 29 23.91 14.10 -2.11
N VAL A 30 22.68 14.52 -1.78
CA VAL A 30 22.08 14.37 -0.44
C VAL A 30 20.98 13.30 -0.41
N GLY A 31 20.72 12.67 -1.53
CA GLY A 31 19.69 11.64 -1.64
C GLY A 31 20.10 10.52 -2.60
N ALA A 32 19.39 9.42 -2.47
CA ALA A 32 19.51 8.28 -3.39
C ALA A 32 18.13 7.77 -3.72
N VAL A 33 17.95 7.25 -4.94
CA VAL A 33 16.73 6.60 -5.39
C VAL A 33 17.01 5.11 -5.58
N LEU A 34 16.19 4.30 -4.96
CA LEU A 34 16.25 2.85 -5.08
C LEU A 34 14.90 2.33 -5.55
N ASP A 35 14.89 1.59 -6.67
CA ASP A 35 13.70 0.88 -7.13
C ASP A 35 13.51 -0.40 -6.31
N ILE A 36 12.44 -0.44 -5.53
CA ILE A 36 12.07 -1.61 -4.70
C ILE A 36 10.77 -2.26 -5.18
N SER A 37 10.36 -2.03 -6.42
CA SER A 37 9.10 -2.52 -6.98
C SER A 37 8.95 -4.04 -6.81
N ASP A 38 10.00 -4.79 -7.00
CA ASP A 38 9.99 -6.25 -6.87
C ASP A 38 10.00 -6.74 -5.41
N ALA A 39 10.30 -5.88 -4.45
CA ALA A 39 10.33 -6.22 -3.04
C ALA A 39 8.97 -6.13 -2.34
N ARG A 40 8.00 -5.51 -2.98
CA ARG A 40 6.68 -5.22 -2.42
C ARG A 40 5.57 -5.67 -3.37
N CYS A 41 4.43 -6.00 -2.77
CA CYS A 41 3.18 -6.22 -3.50
C CYS A 41 2.15 -5.19 -3.04
N TRP A 42 1.39 -4.68 -4.00
CA TRP A 42 0.32 -3.72 -3.77
C TRP A 42 -1.02 -4.44 -3.85
N ILE A 43 -1.78 -4.38 -2.77
CA ILE A 43 -3.13 -4.95 -2.68
C ILE A 43 -4.10 -3.80 -2.47
N THR A 44 -5.14 -3.74 -3.29
CA THR A 44 -6.24 -2.78 -3.10
C THR A 44 -7.46 -3.53 -2.59
N LEU A 45 -8.03 -3.03 -1.51
CA LEU A 45 -9.22 -3.57 -0.88
C LEU A 45 -10.32 -2.51 -0.95
N THR A 46 -11.41 -2.80 -1.67
CA THR A 46 -12.51 -1.85 -1.89
C THR A 46 -13.84 -2.42 -1.40
N GLY A 47 -14.80 -1.54 -1.22
CA GLY A 47 -16.17 -1.88 -0.88
C GLY A 47 -16.58 -1.45 0.52
N PRO A 48 -17.89 -1.58 0.84
CA PRO A 48 -18.46 -1.02 2.07
C PRO A 48 -17.99 -1.71 3.35
N ARG A 49 -17.42 -2.91 3.25
CA ARG A 49 -16.91 -3.68 4.39
C ARG A 49 -15.38 -3.68 4.51
N ALA A 50 -14.70 -2.92 3.66
CA ALA A 50 -13.23 -2.87 3.67
C ALA A 50 -12.66 -2.44 5.03
N ALA A 51 -13.20 -1.38 5.62
CA ALA A 51 -12.78 -0.93 6.94
C ALA A 51 -13.04 -1.96 8.04
N THR A 52 -14.19 -2.62 8.01
CA THR A 52 -14.55 -3.69 8.96
C THR A 52 -13.58 -4.86 8.86
N LEU A 53 -13.24 -5.27 7.64
CA LEU A 53 -12.28 -6.35 7.41
C LEU A 53 -10.90 -5.99 7.95
N LEU A 54 -10.43 -4.79 7.68
CA LEU A 54 -9.12 -4.33 8.18
C LEU A 54 -9.09 -4.23 9.70
N ALA A 55 -10.19 -3.86 10.34
CA ALA A 55 -10.28 -3.82 11.79
C ALA A 55 -10.04 -5.18 12.47
N HIS A 56 -10.30 -6.29 11.77
CA HIS A 56 -9.95 -7.64 12.25
C HIS A 56 -8.47 -7.98 12.12
N SER A 57 -7.74 -7.27 11.27
CA SER A 57 -6.37 -7.61 10.91
C SER A 57 -5.34 -6.63 11.45
N LEU A 58 -5.71 -5.37 11.62
CA LEU A 58 -4.81 -4.27 11.97
C LEU A 58 -5.17 -3.67 13.33
N PRO A 59 -4.19 -3.39 14.17
CA PRO A 59 -4.40 -2.73 15.46
C PRO A 59 -4.52 -1.20 15.33
N ILE A 60 -5.16 -0.72 14.28
CA ILE A 60 -5.36 0.71 14.03
C ILE A 60 -6.83 1.01 13.70
N ASP A 61 -7.23 2.23 13.98
CA ASP A 61 -8.57 2.71 13.64
C ASP A 61 -8.54 3.32 12.23
N VAL A 62 -9.18 2.64 11.28
CA VAL A 62 -9.26 3.06 9.88
C VAL A 62 -10.57 3.78 9.52
N ARG A 63 -11.39 4.10 10.52
CA ARG A 63 -12.64 4.86 10.29
C ARG A 63 -12.33 6.26 9.74
N PRO A 64 -13.24 6.86 8.97
CA PRO A 64 -13.01 8.18 8.38
C PRO A 64 -12.66 9.28 9.40
N THR A 65 -13.17 9.16 10.62
CA THR A 65 -12.92 10.13 11.70
C THR A 65 -11.50 10.03 12.30
N ALA A 66 -10.87 8.88 12.17
CA ALA A 66 -9.56 8.61 12.78
C ALA A 66 -8.44 8.46 11.74
N PHE A 67 -8.78 8.18 10.49
CA PHE A 67 -7.84 7.95 9.40
C PHE A 67 -8.12 8.92 8.25
N ALA A 68 -7.34 9.99 8.15
CA ALA A 68 -7.51 11.04 7.14
C ALA A 68 -7.27 10.51 5.72
N ASP A 69 -7.81 11.22 4.72
CA ASP A 69 -7.73 10.80 3.32
C ASP A 69 -6.28 10.79 2.78
N ASP A 70 -5.43 11.66 3.31
CA ASP A 70 -4.01 11.78 2.95
C ASP A 70 -3.07 11.06 3.93
N ALA A 71 -3.61 10.34 4.91
CA ALA A 71 -2.80 9.63 5.89
C ALA A 71 -2.15 8.39 5.28
N VAL A 72 -0.91 8.16 5.68
CA VAL A 72 -0.16 6.93 5.42
C VAL A 72 0.29 6.37 6.76
N VAL A 73 0.02 5.11 7.00
CA VAL A 73 0.33 4.45 8.27
C VAL A 73 1.12 3.17 8.01
N SER A 74 2.17 2.98 8.80
CA SER A 74 2.86 1.70 8.91
C SER A 74 2.32 0.94 10.12
N SER A 75 1.92 -0.29 9.90
CA SER A 75 1.37 -1.17 10.92
C SER A 75 1.81 -2.61 10.67
N ALA A 76 1.18 -3.58 11.30
CA ALA A 76 1.50 -4.98 11.10
C ALA A 76 0.25 -5.86 11.06
N ILE A 77 0.25 -6.82 10.16
CA ILE A 77 -0.71 -7.92 10.12
C ILE A 77 0.05 -9.19 10.48
N HIS A 78 -0.29 -9.83 11.61
CA HIS A 78 0.38 -11.04 12.09
C HIS A 78 1.93 -10.90 12.08
N HIS A 79 2.42 -9.80 12.64
CA HIS A 79 3.86 -9.47 12.70
C HIS A 79 4.52 -9.11 11.37
N VAL A 80 3.78 -9.11 10.27
CA VAL A 80 4.27 -8.68 8.96
C VAL A 80 4.03 -7.18 8.82
N GLY A 81 5.08 -6.41 8.65
CA GLY A 81 4.99 -4.97 8.45
C GLY A 81 4.28 -4.63 7.14
N VAL A 82 3.25 -3.80 7.23
CA VAL A 82 2.46 -3.33 6.09
C VAL A 82 2.36 -1.81 6.10
N THR A 83 2.25 -1.20 4.93
CA THR A 83 1.97 0.22 4.79
C THR A 83 0.58 0.37 4.18
N LEU A 84 -0.23 1.24 4.78
CA LEU A 84 -1.63 1.43 4.46
C LEU A 84 -1.91 2.90 4.14
N TRP A 85 -2.68 3.16 3.09
CA TRP A 85 -3.24 4.48 2.76
C TRP A 85 -4.61 4.32 2.10
N ARG A 86 -5.39 5.41 2.05
CA ARG A 86 -6.73 5.34 1.46
C ARG A 86 -6.67 5.21 -0.06
N ALA A 87 -7.63 4.47 -0.59
CA ALA A 87 -8.08 4.52 -1.97
C ALA A 87 -9.45 5.22 -2.02
N ASP A 88 -9.97 5.52 -3.22
CA ASP A 88 -11.24 6.25 -3.38
C ASP A 88 -12.42 5.61 -2.63
N ASP A 89 -12.55 4.29 -2.67
CA ASP A 89 -13.63 3.53 -2.04
C ASP A 89 -13.11 2.41 -1.12
N GLY A 90 -11.90 2.56 -0.62
CA GLY A 90 -11.29 1.55 0.23
C GLY A 90 -9.88 1.91 0.65
N PHE A 91 -8.99 0.91 0.59
CA PHE A 91 -7.63 1.02 1.09
C PHE A 91 -6.63 0.36 0.16
N ASN A 92 -5.44 0.93 0.12
CA ASN A 92 -4.27 0.33 -0.49
C ASN A 92 -3.33 -0.19 0.59
N LEU A 93 -2.83 -1.39 0.40
CA LEU A 93 -1.83 -2.00 1.27
C LEU A 93 -0.58 -2.33 0.47
N MET A 94 0.55 -1.97 1.00
CA MET A 94 1.85 -2.38 0.49
C MET A 94 2.44 -3.41 1.45
N VAL A 95 2.69 -4.61 0.96
CA VAL A 95 3.16 -5.74 1.78
C VAL A 95 4.47 -6.27 1.23
N PRO A 96 5.36 -6.84 2.08
CA PRO A 96 6.56 -7.50 1.59
C PRO A 96 6.20 -8.66 0.65
N ARG A 97 6.92 -8.77 -0.46
CA ARG A 97 6.65 -9.80 -1.47
C ARG A 97 6.68 -11.22 -0.90
N SER A 98 7.62 -11.50 -0.03
CA SER A 98 7.77 -12.83 0.59
C SER A 98 6.58 -13.26 1.45
N TYR A 99 5.78 -12.30 1.93
CA TYR A 99 4.59 -12.55 2.74
C TYR A 99 3.29 -12.26 2.00
N ALA A 100 3.35 -11.83 0.76
CA ALA A 100 2.17 -11.38 0.01
C ALA A 100 1.11 -12.49 -0.14
N ALA A 101 1.52 -13.72 -0.42
CA ALA A 101 0.60 -14.84 -0.54
C ALA A 101 -0.12 -15.14 0.78
N SER A 102 0.60 -15.11 1.90
CA SER A 102 0.03 -15.34 3.23
C SER A 102 -0.96 -14.24 3.63
N ILE A 103 -0.60 -12.99 3.40
CA ILE A 103 -1.49 -11.83 3.66
C ILE A 103 -2.73 -11.88 2.75
N TRP A 104 -2.55 -12.22 1.48
CA TRP A 104 -3.66 -12.39 0.54
C TRP A 104 -4.64 -13.47 1.02
N GLN A 105 -4.15 -14.64 1.42
CA GLN A 105 -4.99 -15.73 1.93
C GLN A 105 -5.74 -15.32 3.20
N LEU A 106 -5.09 -14.62 4.11
CA LEU A 106 -5.72 -14.11 5.32
C LEU A 106 -6.86 -13.13 4.99
N LEU A 107 -6.59 -12.13 4.17
CA LEU A 107 -7.59 -11.12 3.78
C LEU A 107 -8.73 -11.75 2.99
N PHE A 108 -8.43 -12.65 2.07
CA PHE A 108 -9.42 -13.36 1.29
C PHE A 108 -10.33 -14.22 2.19
N GLY A 109 -9.75 -14.94 3.14
CA GLY A 109 -10.50 -15.75 4.10
C GLY A 109 -11.45 -14.89 4.96
N LEU A 110 -10.99 -13.75 5.44
CA LEU A 110 -11.81 -12.80 6.19
C LEU A 110 -12.91 -12.17 5.32
N ALA A 111 -12.62 -11.91 4.06
CA ALA A 111 -13.57 -11.29 3.13
C ALA A 111 -14.71 -12.22 2.72
N GLN A 112 -14.52 -13.54 2.76
CA GLN A 112 -15.53 -14.51 2.34
C GLN A 112 -16.85 -14.35 3.09
N GLN A 113 -16.82 -13.97 4.37
CA GLN A 113 -18.04 -13.77 5.15
C GLN A 113 -18.90 -12.57 4.66
N TYR A 114 -18.29 -11.64 3.91
CA TYR A 114 -18.97 -10.46 3.35
C TYR A 114 -19.25 -10.60 1.85
N GLY A 115 -18.81 -11.69 1.24
CA GLY A 115 -18.77 -11.82 -0.21
C GLY A 115 -17.56 -11.11 -0.80
N VAL A 116 -16.80 -11.78 -1.66
CA VAL A 116 -15.57 -11.25 -2.25
C VAL A 116 -15.54 -11.46 -3.75
N LYS A 117 -15.06 -10.46 -4.46
CA LYS A 117 -14.78 -10.52 -5.89
C LYS A 117 -13.35 -10.06 -6.14
N VAL A 118 -12.57 -10.89 -6.80
CA VAL A 118 -11.20 -10.56 -7.21
C VAL A 118 -11.22 -9.99 -8.62
N ARG A 119 -10.51 -8.93 -8.82
CA ARG A 119 -10.37 -8.27 -10.13
C ARG A 119 -8.93 -8.30 -10.61
#